data_f6b830e1dfe01b7ae6211f19432f0a34
#
_entry.id   f6b830e1dfe01b7ae6211f19432f0a34
#
_cell.length_a   1.000
_cell.length_b   1.000
_cell.length_c   1.000
_cell.angle_alpha   90.00
_cell.angle_beta   90.00
_cell.angle_gamma   90.00
#
_symmetry.space_group_name_H-M   'P 1'
#
loop_
_entity.id
_entity.type
_entity.pdbx_description
1 polymer ?
#
loop_
_entity_poly.entity_id
_entity_poly.type
_entity_poly.pdbx_seq_one_letter_code
_entity_poly.pdbx_strand_id
1 'polypeptide(L)'
;TDIKVGELLYAGILISALGAIMDVAMSVSSAVHEVAARAPELGFKELFRSGIHVGRDMMGTMSNTLILAFTGTSINTLIFIYAYGYSLNQTINMYSIGIEIIQGISATLGVIFTVPVAAYINALLLKKRKKKHERHILS
;
A
#
# COMPACT_ATOMS: atom_id res chain seq x y z
N THR A 1 -3.65 13.72 32.73
CA THR A 1 -3.13 13.56 31.33
C THR A 1 -4.24 12.94 30.51
N ASP A 2 -5.03 13.79 29.84
CA ASP A 2 -6.06 13.34 28.93
C ASP A 2 -5.37 12.72 27.68
N ILE A 3 -5.36 11.39 27.63
CA ILE A 3 -4.92 10.67 26.45
C ILE A 3 -5.99 10.89 25.39
N LYS A 4 -5.68 11.68 24.38
CA LYS A 4 -6.58 11.90 23.25
C LYS A 4 -6.62 10.67 22.37
N VAL A 5 -7.55 9.78 22.66
CA VAL A 5 -7.73 8.49 21.97
C VAL A 5 -7.83 8.68 20.45
N GLY A 6 -8.45 9.76 19.97
CA GLY A 6 -8.54 10.06 18.55
C GLY A 6 -7.19 10.34 17.88
N GLU A 7 -6.25 10.98 18.56
CA GLU A 7 -4.91 11.26 18.01
C GLU A 7 -4.07 9.98 17.94
N LEU A 8 -4.19 9.11 18.94
CA LEU A 8 -3.55 7.78 18.93
C LEU A 8 -4.09 6.88 17.82
N LEU A 9 -5.40 6.92 17.61
CA LEU A 9 -6.06 6.22 16.51
C LEU A 9 -5.56 6.69 15.17
N TYR A 10 -5.51 7.99 14.95
CA TYR A 10 -5.00 8.59 13.72
C TYR A 10 -3.54 8.19 13.47
N ALA A 11 -2.70 8.25 14.50
CA ALA A 11 -1.32 7.79 14.40
C ALA A 11 -1.21 6.30 14.04
N GLY A 12 -2.03 5.45 14.65
CA GLY A 12 -2.08 4.02 14.34
C GLY A 12 -2.48 3.74 12.89
N ILE A 13 -3.49 4.45 12.37
CA ILE A 13 -3.92 4.36 10.96
C ILE A 13 -2.79 4.79 10.02
N LEU A 14 -2.12 5.91 10.33
CA LEU A 14 -1.00 6.39 9.52
C LEU A 14 0.16 5.40 9.48
N ILE A 15 0.58 4.86 10.63
CA ILE A 15 1.69 3.90 10.71
C ILE A 15 1.37 2.64 9.93
N SER A 16 0.16 2.10 10.10
CA SER A 16 -0.29 0.91 9.40
C SER A 16 -0.35 1.11 7.88
N ALA A 17 -0.92 2.23 7.44
CA ALA A 17 -0.99 2.59 6.03
C ALA A 17 0.39 2.81 5.41
N LEU A 18 1.30 3.51 6.12
CA LEU A 18 2.67 3.76 5.68
C LEU A 18 3.45 2.48 5.42
N GLY A 19 3.33 1.46 6.26
CA GLY A 19 3.98 0.17 6.06
C GLY A 19 3.59 -0.47 4.72
N ALA A 20 2.29 -0.60 4.46
CA ALA A 20 1.77 -1.16 3.22
C ALA A 20 2.13 -0.32 1.98
N ILE A 21 2.04 1.01 2.09
CA ILE A 21 2.39 1.94 1.01
C ILE A 21 3.86 1.83 0.64
N MET A 22 4.75 1.75 1.64
CA MET A 22 6.19 1.67 1.42
C MET A 22 6.58 0.41 0.68
N ASP A 23 6.04 -0.74 1.07
CA ASP A 23 6.31 -2.03 0.41
C ASP A 23 5.91 -2.02 -1.07
N VAL A 24 4.72 -1.50 -1.37
CA VAL A 24 4.24 -1.38 -2.75
C VAL A 24 5.08 -0.40 -3.55
N ALA A 25 5.37 0.78 -3.00
CA ALA A 25 6.16 1.79 -3.68
C ALA A 25 7.56 1.29 -4.02
N MET A 26 8.22 0.60 -3.09
CA MET A 26 9.55 0.02 -3.32
C MET A 26 9.53 -1.09 -4.37
N SER A 27 8.56 -1.98 -4.32
CA SER A 27 8.44 -3.08 -5.27
C SER A 27 8.16 -2.59 -6.69
N VAL A 28 7.23 -1.65 -6.85
CA VAL A 28 6.95 -1.02 -8.15
C VAL A 28 8.16 -0.26 -8.66
N SER A 29 8.84 0.50 -7.81
CA SER A 29 10.06 1.23 -8.17
C SER A 29 11.16 0.30 -8.65
N SER A 30 11.43 -0.76 -7.91
CA SER A 30 12.45 -1.75 -8.24
C SER A 30 12.16 -2.44 -9.57
N ALA A 31 10.92 -2.85 -9.79
CA ALA A 31 10.52 -3.51 -11.04
C ALA A 31 10.62 -2.58 -12.25
N VAL A 32 10.17 -1.34 -12.15
CA VAL A 32 10.28 -0.36 -13.25
C VAL A 32 11.75 -0.05 -13.55
N HIS A 33 12.59 0.03 -12.52
CA HIS A 33 14.02 0.24 -12.68
C HIS A 33 14.71 -0.93 -13.40
N GLU A 34 14.36 -2.15 -13.03
CA GLU A 34 14.91 -3.36 -13.66
C GLU A 34 14.50 -3.50 -15.13
N VAL A 35 13.23 -3.20 -15.45
CA VAL A 35 12.76 -3.18 -16.84
C VAL A 35 13.50 -2.12 -17.65
N ALA A 36 13.70 -0.93 -17.10
CA ALA A 36 14.46 0.13 -17.78
C ALA A 36 15.94 -0.20 -17.98
N ALA A 37 16.53 -0.97 -17.08
CA ALA A 37 17.93 -1.43 -17.19
C ALA A 37 18.10 -2.48 -18.27
N ARG A 38 17.13 -3.40 -18.42
CA ARG A 38 17.17 -4.47 -19.43
C ARG A 38 16.74 -4.02 -20.83
N ALA A 39 15.89 -3.03 -20.92
CA ALA A 39 15.34 -2.48 -22.16
C ALA A 39 15.41 -0.95 -22.16
N PRO A 40 16.62 -0.41 -22.38
CA PRO A 40 16.84 1.05 -22.34
C PRO A 40 16.09 1.83 -23.40
N GLU A 41 15.66 1.18 -24.48
CA GLU A 41 14.90 1.77 -25.58
C GLU A 41 13.45 2.13 -25.20
N LEU A 42 12.92 1.55 -24.14
CA LEU A 42 11.52 1.75 -23.75
C LEU A 42 11.23 3.21 -23.40
N GLY A 43 10.05 3.65 -23.86
CA GLY A 43 9.54 4.99 -23.60
C GLY A 43 8.82 5.09 -22.25
N PHE A 44 8.44 6.32 -21.90
CA PHE A 44 7.69 6.61 -20.67
C PHE A 44 6.43 5.75 -20.53
N LYS A 45 5.65 5.62 -21.61
CA LYS A 45 4.36 4.93 -21.61
C LYS A 45 4.51 3.43 -21.31
N GLU A 46 5.55 2.83 -21.84
CA GLU A 46 5.87 1.40 -21.66
C GLU A 46 6.37 1.15 -20.24
N LEU A 47 7.26 1.98 -19.72
CA LEU A 47 7.74 1.91 -18.35
C LEU A 47 6.60 2.12 -17.34
N PHE A 48 5.72 3.09 -17.58
CA PHE A 48 4.55 3.32 -16.75
C PHE A 48 3.62 2.10 -16.74
N ARG A 49 3.33 1.55 -17.94
CA ARG A 49 2.49 0.36 -18.07
C ARG A 49 3.09 -0.86 -17.36
N SER A 50 4.39 -1.03 -17.44
CA SER A 50 5.11 -2.08 -16.72
C SER A 50 4.96 -1.94 -15.21
N GLY A 51 5.12 -0.72 -14.68
CA GLY A 51 4.90 -0.43 -13.27
C GLY A 51 3.48 -0.70 -12.81
N ILE A 52 2.47 -0.37 -13.61
CA ILE A 52 1.07 -0.68 -13.33
C ILE A 52 0.83 -2.19 -13.31
N HIS A 53 1.41 -2.95 -14.24
CA HIS A 53 1.28 -4.42 -14.26
C HIS A 53 1.82 -5.06 -12.98
N VAL A 54 3.05 -4.73 -12.63
CA VAL A 54 3.67 -5.25 -11.40
C VAL A 54 2.90 -4.82 -10.15
N GLY A 55 2.50 -3.56 -10.10
CA GLY A 55 1.72 -3.05 -8.98
C GLY A 55 0.36 -3.75 -8.82
N ARG A 56 -0.27 -4.14 -9.92
CA ARG A 56 -1.53 -4.88 -9.92
C ARG A 56 -1.35 -6.29 -9.33
N ASP A 57 -0.29 -6.98 -9.71
CA ASP A 57 0.03 -8.30 -9.17
C ASP A 57 0.35 -8.21 -7.66
N MET A 58 1.10 -7.18 -7.28
CA MET A 58 1.41 -6.91 -5.88
C MET A 58 0.17 -6.61 -5.04
N MET A 59 -0.79 -5.81 -5.57
CA MET A 59 -2.04 -5.54 -4.87
C MET A 59 -2.81 -6.83 -4.55
N GLY A 60 -2.88 -7.77 -5.48
CA GLY A 60 -3.54 -9.06 -5.26
C GLY A 60 -2.90 -9.86 -4.13
N THR A 61 -1.59 -9.97 -4.12
CA THR A 61 -0.84 -10.70 -3.09
C THR A 61 -0.94 -10.01 -1.73
N MET A 62 -0.79 -8.70 -1.67
CA MET A 62 -0.85 -7.94 -0.42
C MET A 62 -2.26 -7.92 0.18
N SER A 63 -3.31 -7.88 -0.65
CA SER A 63 -4.68 -7.98 -0.16
C SER A 63 -4.93 -9.29 0.58
N ASN A 64 -4.44 -10.41 0.07
CA ASN A 64 -4.54 -11.69 0.76
C ASN A 64 -3.78 -11.68 2.09
N THR A 65 -2.58 -11.13 2.12
CA THR A 65 -1.77 -11.03 3.34
C THR A 65 -2.45 -10.14 4.37
N LEU A 66 -3.04 -9.01 3.95
CA LEU A 66 -3.78 -8.11 4.83
C LEU A 66 -5.02 -8.80 5.42
N ILE A 67 -5.79 -9.53 4.63
CA ILE A 67 -6.95 -10.30 5.12
C ILE A 67 -6.51 -11.32 6.19
N LEU A 68 -5.44 -12.06 5.94
CA LEU A 68 -4.92 -13.02 6.90
C LEU A 68 -4.40 -12.35 8.18
N ALA A 69 -3.69 -11.24 8.07
CA ALA A 69 -3.19 -10.48 9.20
C ALA A 69 -4.34 -9.93 10.06
N PHE A 70 -5.36 -9.32 9.44
CA PHE A 70 -6.54 -8.83 10.15
C PHE A 70 -7.32 -9.98 10.82
N THR A 71 -7.52 -11.09 10.11
CA THR A 71 -8.15 -12.27 10.69
C THR A 71 -7.38 -12.77 11.92
N GLY A 72 -6.05 -12.82 11.82
CA GLY A 72 -5.18 -13.26 12.92
C GLY A 72 -5.24 -12.33 14.13
N THR A 73 -5.22 -11.02 13.94
CA THR A 73 -5.33 -10.04 15.04
C THR A 73 -6.74 -10.01 15.65
N SER A 74 -7.77 -10.24 14.86
CA SER A 74 -9.16 -10.24 15.31
C SER A 74 -9.56 -11.53 16.05
N ILE A 75 -8.76 -12.58 16.01
CA ILE A 75 -9.09 -13.86 16.70
C ILE A 75 -9.36 -13.64 18.20
N ASN A 76 -8.55 -12.86 18.88
CA ASN A 76 -8.75 -12.58 20.30
C ASN A 76 -10.08 -11.87 20.55
N THR A 77 -10.40 -10.87 19.74
CA THR A 77 -11.68 -10.15 19.79
C THR A 77 -12.86 -11.08 19.55
N LEU A 78 -12.75 -11.98 18.58
CA LEU A 78 -13.79 -13.00 18.28
C LEU A 78 -13.99 -13.97 19.43
N ILE A 79 -12.92 -14.42 20.10
CA ILE A 79 -13.01 -15.28 21.28
C ILE A 79 -13.75 -14.57 22.41
N PHE A 80 -13.46 -13.30 22.68
CA PHE A 80 -14.16 -12.51 23.68
C PHE A 80 -15.65 -12.35 23.34
N ILE A 81 -15.97 -12.03 22.08
CA ILE A 81 -17.36 -11.90 21.61
C ILE A 81 -18.13 -13.20 21.84
N TYR A 82 -17.52 -14.33 21.50
CA TYR A 82 -18.12 -15.65 21.70
C TYR A 82 -18.29 -16.00 23.20
N ALA A 83 -17.25 -15.79 24.01
CA ALA A 83 -17.23 -16.11 25.42
C ALA A 83 -18.24 -15.29 26.24
N TYR A 84 -18.45 -14.03 25.87
CA TYR A 84 -19.41 -13.15 26.56
C TYR A 84 -20.81 -13.17 25.94
N GLY A 85 -21.04 -13.91 24.85
CA GLY A 85 -22.34 -14.06 24.24
C GLY A 85 -22.88 -12.76 23.61
N TYR A 86 -22.02 -11.88 23.10
CA TYR A 86 -22.46 -10.65 22.47
C TYR A 86 -23.31 -10.93 21.22
N SER A 87 -24.38 -10.16 21.06
CA SER A 87 -25.20 -10.22 19.84
C SER A 87 -24.47 -9.55 18.66
N LEU A 88 -24.85 -9.91 17.43
CA LEU A 88 -24.31 -9.30 16.21
C LEU A 88 -24.41 -7.77 16.21
N ASN A 89 -25.54 -7.23 16.68
CA ASN A 89 -25.72 -5.79 16.81
C ASN A 89 -24.75 -5.14 17.79
N GLN A 90 -24.48 -5.78 18.90
CA GLN A 90 -23.51 -5.30 19.88
C GLN A 90 -22.09 -5.37 19.32
N THR A 91 -21.76 -6.44 18.63
CA THR A 91 -20.44 -6.65 18.01
C THR A 91 -20.11 -5.61 16.98
N ILE A 92 -21.03 -5.32 16.06
CA ILE A 92 -20.82 -4.31 15.00
C ILE A 92 -20.68 -2.90 15.56
N ASN A 93 -21.33 -2.63 16.70
CA ASN A 93 -21.25 -1.34 17.38
C ASN A 93 -20.06 -1.23 18.36
N MET A 94 -19.23 -2.26 18.47
CA MET A 94 -18.01 -2.17 19.27
C MET A 94 -17.01 -1.20 18.63
N TYR A 95 -16.51 -0.28 19.42
CA TYR A 95 -15.56 0.73 19.01
C TYR A 95 -14.28 0.13 18.39
N SER A 96 -13.79 -0.97 18.96
CA SER A 96 -12.61 -1.71 18.46
C SER A 96 -12.82 -2.26 17.04
N ILE A 97 -13.99 -2.83 16.77
CA ILE A 97 -14.32 -3.37 15.45
C ILE A 97 -14.41 -2.25 14.41
N GLY A 98 -15.03 -1.12 14.76
CA GLY A 98 -15.09 0.05 13.90
C GLY A 98 -13.70 0.57 13.51
N ILE A 99 -12.77 0.60 14.45
CA ILE A 99 -11.39 1.00 14.23
C ILE A 99 -10.68 0.06 13.26
N GLU A 100 -10.76 -1.25 13.46
CA GLU A 100 -10.13 -2.24 12.59
C GLU A 100 -10.63 -2.13 11.14
N ILE A 101 -11.95 -1.93 10.97
CA ILE A 101 -12.54 -1.73 9.64
C ILE A 101 -11.97 -0.47 8.96
N ILE A 102 -11.93 0.66 9.68
CA ILE A 102 -11.40 1.93 9.15
C ILE A 102 -9.91 1.79 8.78
N GLN A 103 -9.11 1.15 9.63
CA GLN A 103 -7.70 0.90 9.35
C GLN A 103 -7.51 0.04 8.10
N GLY A 104 -8.27 -1.04 7.96
CA GLY A 104 -8.20 -1.92 6.80
C GLY A 104 -8.57 -1.21 5.50
N ILE A 105 -9.65 -0.44 5.50
CA ILE A 105 -10.09 0.34 4.34
C ILE A 105 -9.04 1.40 3.99
N SER A 106 -8.54 2.14 4.96
CA SER A 106 -7.54 3.19 4.75
C SER A 106 -6.24 2.64 4.18
N ALA A 107 -5.74 1.52 4.71
CA ALA A 107 -4.54 0.86 4.20
C ALA A 107 -4.74 0.36 2.75
N THR A 108 -5.88 -0.24 2.45
CA THR A 108 -6.21 -0.73 1.11
C THR A 108 -6.28 0.41 0.09
N LEU A 109 -6.94 1.51 0.43
CA LEU A 109 -6.98 2.71 -0.43
C LEU A 109 -5.58 3.28 -0.64
N GLY A 110 -4.76 3.34 0.40
CA GLY A 110 -3.37 3.77 0.32
C GLY A 110 -2.56 2.95 -0.67
N VAL A 111 -2.66 1.63 -0.62
CA VAL A 111 -2.00 0.71 -1.56
C VAL A 111 -2.46 0.95 -3.00
N ILE A 112 -3.77 1.04 -3.23
CA ILE A 112 -4.35 1.25 -4.57
C ILE A 112 -3.84 2.54 -5.20
N PHE A 113 -3.82 3.65 -4.46
CA PHE A 113 -3.33 4.93 -4.97
C PHE A 113 -1.80 4.97 -5.14
N THR A 114 -1.07 4.22 -4.34
CA THR A 114 0.40 4.19 -4.41
C THR A 114 0.90 3.61 -5.73
N VAL A 115 0.23 2.60 -6.27
CA VAL A 115 0.65 1.94 -7.52
C VAL A 115 0.77 2.91 -8.69
N PRO A 116 -0.27 3.66 -9.09
CA PRO A 116 -0.17 4.58 -10.20
C PRO A 116 0.81 5.74 -9.93
N VAL A 117 0.85 6.24 -8.71
CA VAL A 117 1.76 7.32 -8.32
C VAL A 117 3.22 6.87 -8.40
N ALA A 118 3.56 5.72 -7.83
CA ALA A 118 4.91 5.18 -7.88
C ALA A 118 5.35 4.85 -9.31
N ALA A 119 4.49 4.22 -10.11
CA ALA A 119 4.77 3.93 -11.51
C ALA A 119 5.01 5.20 -12.32
N TYR A 120 4.21 6.24 -12.11
CA TYR A 120 4.33 7.51 -12.81
C TYR A 120 5.63 8.24 -12.46
N ILE A 121 5.95 8.36 -11.18
CA ILE A 121 7.16 9.04 -10.71
C ILE A 121 8.41 8.33 -11.23
N ASN A 122 8.46 7.00 -11.14
CA ASN A 122 9.61 6.23 -11.59
C ASN A 122 9.81 6.33 -13.11
N ALA A 123 8.74 6.21 -13.90
CA ALA A 123 8.81 6.36 -15.34
C ALA A 123 9.30 7.78 -15.76
N LEU A 124 8.86 8.83 -15.04
CA LEU A 124 9.33 10.20 -15.26
C LEU A 124 10.82 10.37 -14.93
N LEU A 125 11.27 9.86 -13.80
CA LEU A 125 12.66 9.99 -13.36
C LEU A 125 13.62 9.29 -14.32
N LEU A 126 13.27 8.08 -14.75
CA LEU A 126 14.08 7.30 -15.68
C LEU A 126 14.16 7.96 -17.05
N LYS A 127 13.06 8.51 -17.56
CA LYS A 127 13.06 9.28 -18.83
C LYS A 127 13.93 10.53 -18.73
N LYS A 128 13.90 11.28 -17.62
CA LYS A 128 14.77 12.45 -17.41
C LYS A 128 16.24 12.06 -17.37
N ARG A 129 16.56 10.94 -16.72
CA ARG A 129 17.94 10.44 -16.61
C ARG A 129 18.51 10.06 -17.97
N LYS A 130 17.73 9.40 -18.81
CA LYS A 130 18.09 9.03 -20.18
C LYS A 130 18.39 10.27 -21.02
N LYS A 131 17.53 11.29 -21.01
CA LYS A 131 17.70 12.54 -21.77
C LYS A 131 18.92 13.35 -21.30
N LYS A 132 19.34 13.22 -20.04
CA LYS A 132 20.56 13.87 -19.52
C LYS A 132 21.80 13.13 -19.99
N HIS A 133 21.77 11.83 -20.07
CA HIS A 133 22.90 11.00 -20.52
C HIS A 133 23.18 11.19 -22.02
N GLU A 134 22.14 11.23 -22.86
CA GLU A 134 22.28 11.50 -24.29
C GLU A 134 22.88 12.90 -24.56
N ARG A 135 22.52 13.91 -23.77
CA ARG A 135 23.11 15.25 -23.92
C ARG A 135 24.58 15.32 -23.55
N HIS A 136 25.02 14.47 -22.62
CA HIS A 136 26.42 14.43 -22.18
C HIS A 136 27.34 13.70 -23.16
N ILE A 137 26.78 12.84 -24.02
CA ILE A 137 27.55 12.12 -25.07
C ILE A 137 27.70 12.97 -26.34
N LEU A 138 26.78 13.92 -26.53
CA LEU A 138 26.75 14.79 -27.72
C LEU A 138 27.46 16.15 -27.52
N SER A 139 27.95 16.43 -26.32
CA SER A 139 28.78 17.60 -25.99
C SER A 139 30.23 17.23 -25.85
#